data_661078a6f9266c447be46a5057cca2f6
#
_entry.id   661078a6f9266c447be46a5057cca2f6
#
_cell.length_a   1.000
_cell.length_b   1.000
_cell.length_c   1.000
_cell.angle_alpha   90.00
_cell.angle_beta   90.00
_cell.angle_gamma   90.00
#
_symmetry.space_group_name_H-M   'P 1'
#
loop_
_entity.id
_entity.type
_entity.pdbx_description
1 polymer ?
#
loop_
_entity_poly.entity_id
_entity_poly.type
_entity_poly.pdbx_seq_one_letter_code
_entity_poly.pdbx_strand_id
1 'polypeptide(L)'
;MDKQVKIAMITMFKNEASVMERMLESCYKYIDYYVMQDNGSTDGTADIVKEFFKDKDIPGFIYEVEEGWVSFGWNRDHLLQKCLNTEHGCDWVLKMDCDE
;
A
#
# COMPACT_ATOMS: atom_id res chain seq x y z
N MET A 1 23.10 3.70 -9.48
CA MET A 1 22.66 5.01 -10.00
C MET A 1 21.35 5.37 -9.35
N ASP A 2 21.25 6.55 -8.82
CA ASP A 2 20.03 6.99 -8.15
C ASP A 2 18.93 7.30 -9.16
N LYS A 3 17.75 6.82 -8.90
CA LYS A 3 16.63 7.19 -9.75
C LYS A 3 16.15 8.60 -9.35
N GLN A 4 15.78 9.38 -10.36
CA GLN A 4 15.39 10.76 -10.15
C GLN A 4 13.89 10.91 -9.82
N VAL A 5 13.09 9.93 -10.19
CA VAL A 5 11.65 9.93 -9.95
C VAL A 5 11.32 9.04 -8.76
N LYS A 6 10.56 9.57 -7.81
CA LYS A 6 10.14 8.81 -6.63
C LYS A 6 8.68 8.45 -6.75
N ILE A 7 8.36 7.21 -6.41
CA ILE A 7 7.02 6.64 -6.57
C ILE A 7 6.45 6.18 -5.24
N ALA A 8 5.23 6.62 -4.93
CA ALA A 8 4.46 6.13 -3.80
C ALA A 8 3.47 5.09 -4.31
N MET A 9 3.47 3.91 -3.70
CA MET A 9 2.50 2.86 -4.04
C MET A 9 1.30 2.97 -3.12
N ILE A 10 0.10 2.89 -3.69
CA ILE A 10 -1.13 2.80 -2.91
C ILE A 10 -1.84 1.50 -3.23
N THR A 11 -2.38 0.85 -2.20
CA THR A 11 -3.08 -0.41 -2.33
C THR A 11 -4.14 -0.51 -1.25
N MET A 12 -5.32 -1.01 -1.59
CA MET A 12 -6.32 -1.39 -0.60
C MET A 12 -6.41 -2.91 -0.56
N PHE A 13 -6.65 -3.48 0.61
CA PHE A 13 -6.67 -4.92 0.75
C PHE A 13 -7.60 -5.37 1.87
N LYS A 14 -8.03 -6.63 1.76
CA LYS A 14 -8.75 -7.31 2.82
C LYS A 14 -8.49 -8.80 2.69
N ASN A 15 -7.88 -9.40 3.73
CA ASN A 15 -7.62 -10.84 3.79
C ASN A 15 -6.88 -11.37 2.57
N GLU A 16 -5.73 -10.75 2.26
CA GLU A 16 -4.90 -11.10 1.10
C GLU A 16 -3.58 -11.74 1.52
N ALA A 17 -3.53 -12.37 2.71
CA ALA A 17 -2.29 -12.93 3.24
C ALA A 17 -1.61 -13.91 2.29
N SER A 18 -2.41 -14.72 1.57
CA SER A 18 -1.88 -15.76 0.68
C SER A 18 -1.15 -15.21 -0.55
N VAL A 19 -1.46 -13.97 -0.96
CA VAL A 19 -0.88 -13.40 -2.19
C VAL A 19 -0.08 -12.12 -1.93
N MET A 20 -0.16 -11.56 -0.72
CA MET A 20 0.43 -10.26 -0.42
C MET A 20 1.93 -10.25 -0.62
N GLU A 21 2.64 -11.21 -0.06
CA GLU A 21 4.10 -11.25 -0.16
C GLU A 21 4.56 -11.34 -1.60
N ARG A 22 3.88 -12.15 -2.41
CA ARG A 22 4.20 -12.27 -3.84
C ARG A 22 4.00 -10.95 -4.58
N MET A 23 2.91 -10.24 -4.28
CA MET A 23 2.66 -8.94 -4.89
C MET A 23 3.75 -7.95 -4.51
N LEU A 24 4.10 -7.89 -3.23
CA LEU A 24 5.14 -6.98 -2.76
C LEU A 24 6.50 -7.29 -3.36
N GLU A 25 6.85 -8.58 -3.48
CA GLU A 25 8.10 -8.99 -4.12
C GLU A 25 8.18 -8.51 -5.57
N SER A 26 7.05 -8.43 -6.26
CA SER A 26 7.04 -8.04 -7.66
C SER A 26 7.23 -6.53 -7.87
N CYS A 27 6.98 -5.71 -6.86
CA CYS A 27 6.94 -4.27 -7.05
C CYS A 27 7.87 -3.45 -6.15
N TYR A 28 8.41 -4.01 -5.08
CA TYR A 28 9.10 -3.19 -4.08
C TYR A 28 10.31 -2.44 -4.64
N LYS A 29 10.95 -2.97 -5.69
CA LYS A 29 12.13 -2.34 -6.27
C LYS A 29 11.82 -1.04 -6.99
N TYR A 30 10.56 -0.80 -7.30
CA TYR A 30 10.14 0.36 -8.08
C TYR A 30 9.52 1.46 -7.23
N ILE A 31 9.34 1.24 -5.93
CA ILE A 31 8.65 2.19 -5.07
C ILE A 31 9.57 2.73 -3.99
N ASP A 32 9.26 3.94 -3.54
CA ASP A 32 10.03 4.65 -2.51
C ASP A 32 9.22 4.88 -1.23
N TYR A 33 7.89 4.73 -1.32
CA TYR A 33 7.00 4.95 -0.19
C TYR A 33 5.73 4.12 -0.41
N TYR A 34 5.08 3.70 0.66
CA TYR A 34 3.82 2.98 0.53
C TYR A 34 2.74 3.57 1.43
N VAL A 35 1.50 3.58 0.92
CA VAL A 35 0.30 3.92 1.70
C VAL A 35 -0.72 2.83 1.40
N MET A 36 -1.11 2.07 2.41
CA MET A 36 -2.01 0.94 2.20
C MET A 36 -3.22 1.05 3.13
N GLN A 37 -4.39 0.74 2.57
CA GLN A 37 -5.65 0.75 3.28
C GLN A 37 -6.09 -0.67 3.58
N ASP A 38 -6.28 -0.96 4.88
CA ASP A 38 -6.79 -2.25 5.34
C ASP A 38 -8.29 -2.14 5.56
N ASN A 39 -9.06 -2.89 4.79
CA ASN A 39 -10.51 -2.86 4.84
C ASN A 39 -11.08 -3.92 5.78
N GLY A 40 -10.34 -4.27 6.82
CA GLY A 40 -10.82 -5.17 7.87
C GLY A 40 -10.25 -6.57 7.81
N SER A 41 -8.94 -6.70 7.52
CA SER A 41 -8.30 -8.01 7.47
C SER A 41 -8.24 -8.68 8.84
N THR A 42 -8.46 -9.99 8.88
CA THR A 42 -8.39 -10.79 10.09
C THR A 42 -7.35 -11.92 9.96
N ASP A 43 -6.63 -12.00 8.86
CA ASP A 43 -5.72 -13.10 8.54
C ASP A 43 -4.24 -12.75 8.69
N GLY A 44 -3.92 -11.58 9.26
CA GLY A 44 -2.52 -11.18 9.42
C GLY A 44 -1.92 -10.48 8.21
N THR A 45 -2.71 -10.11 7.22
CA THR A 45 -2.19 -9.45 6.01
C THR A 45 -1.39 -8.19 6.35
N ALA A 46 -1.90 -7.35 7.26
CA ALA A 46 -1.22 -6.11 7.63
C ALA A 46 0.17 -6.37 8.21
N ASP A 47 0.30 -7.42 9.04
CA ASP A 47 1.59 -7.77 9.63
C ASP A 47 2.59 -8.20 8.57
N ILE A 48 2.13 -8.94 7.56
CA ILE A 48 2.98 -9.35 6.44
C ILE A 48 3.54 -8.12 5.72
N VAL A 49 2.70 -7.12 5.48
CA VAL A 49 3.12 -5.88 4.81
C VAL A 49 4.15 -5.13 5.65
N LYS A 50 3.88 -4.97 6.94
CA LYS A 50 4.78 -4.23 7.84
C LYS A 50 6.16 -4.89 7.91
N GLU A 51 6.20 -6.19 8.07
CA GLU A 51 7.45 -6.94 8.13
C GLU A 51 8.21 -6.85 6.81
N PHE A 52 7.50 -6.95 5.69
CA PHE A 52 8.12 -6.89 4.38
C PHE A 52 8.83 -5.55 4.14
N PHE A 53 8.13 -4.44 4.35
CA PHE A 53 8.70 -3.13 4.09
C PHE A 53 9.75 -2.73 5.11
N LYS A 54 9.64 -3.22 6.33
CA LYS A 54 10.69 -3.02 7.34
C LYS A 54 11.98 -3.69 6.89
N ASP A 55 11.88 -4.91 6.38
CA ASP A 55 13.02 -5.67 5.88
C ASP A 55 13.68 -4.99 4.67
N LYS A 56 12.87 -4.36 3.82
CA LYS A 56 13.36 -3.68 2.63
C LYS A 56 13.73 -2.21 2.87
N ASP A 57 13.54 -1.72 4.08
CA ASP A 57 13.86 -0.35 4.47
C ASP A 57 13.10 0.69 3.63
N ILE A 58 11.84 0.40 3.32
CA ILE A 58 10.96 1.31 2.56
C ILE A 58 9.96 1.94 3.53
N PRO A 59 9.92 3.27 3.63
CA PRO A 59 9.00 3.95 4.54
C PRO A 59 7.56 3.95 4.01
N GLY A 60 6.62 4.11 4.93
CA GLY A 60 5.22 4.18 4.61
C GLY A 60 4.38 3.80 5.80
N PHE A 61 3.08 3.59 5.57
CA PHE A 61 2.18 3.20 6.64
C PHE A 61 0.95 2.47 6.12
N ILE A 62 0.30 1.75 7.04
CA ILE A 62 -0.98 1.09 6.81
C ILE A 62 -1.99 1.75 7.75
N TYR A 63 -3.20 1.98 7.26
CA TYR A 63 -4.28 2.47 8.12
C TYR A 63 -5.53 1.64 7.89
N GLU A 64 -6.38 1.57 8.93
CA GLU A 64 -7.64 0.85 8.86
C GLU A 64 -8.78 1.82 8.60
N VAL A 65 -9.78 1.36 7.85
CA VAL A 65 -11.00 2.11 7.60
C VAL A 65 -12.07 1.57 8.53
N GLU A 66 -12.57 2.40 9.47
CA GLU A 66 -13.55 1.98 10.45
C GLU A 66 -14.84 1.49 9.80
N GLU A 67 -15.24 2.11 8.69
CA GLU A 67 -16.43 1.72 7.95
C GLU A 67 -16.27 0.39 7.22
N GLY A 68 -15.04 -0.13 7.12
CA GLY A 68 -14.74 -1.30 6.34
C GLY A 68 -14.95 -1.03 4.86
N TRP A 69 -15.53 -2.00 4.15
CA TRP A 69 -15.77 -1.82 2.73
C TRP A 69 -17.09 -1.07 2.50
N VAL A 70 -17.03 0.11 1.89
CA VAL A 70 -18.23 0.91 1.56
C VAL A 70 -18.60 0.69 0.10
N SER A 71 -17.73 1.11 -0.82
CA SER A 71 -17.89 0.87 -2.25
C SER A 71 -16.50 0.99 -2.87
N PHE A 72 -16.33 0.45 -4.08
CA PHE A 72 -15.04 0.51 -4.75
C PHE A 72 -14.61 1.98 -4.96
N GLY A 73 -15.52 2.81 -5.44
CA GLY A 73 -15.20 4.22 -5.69
C GLY A 73 -14.84 4.98 -4.42
N TRP A 74 -15.61 4.78 -3.35
CA TRP A 74 -15.36 5.45 -2.08
C TRP A 74 -14.00 5.05 -1.51
N ASN A 75 -13.71 3.73 -1.49
CA ASN A 75 -12.47 3.23 -0.92
C ASN A 75 -11.26 3.68 -1.73
N ARG A 76 -11.37 3.66 -3.06
CA ARG A 76 -10.28 4.13 -3.92
C ARG A 76 -9.99 5.60 -3.70
N ASP A 77 -11.02 6.43 -3.63
CA ASP A 77 -10.86 7.87 -3.43
C ASP A 77 -10.30 8.17 -2.04
N HIS A 78 -10.76 7.46 -1.03
CA HIS A 78 -10.26 7.61 0.33
C HIS A 78 -8.75 7.31 0.39
N LEU A 79 -8.33 6.21 -0.22
CA LEU A 79 -6.93 5.82 -0.28
C LEU A 79 -6.08 6.85 -1.01
N LEU A 80 -6.56 7.33 -2.16
CA LEU A 80 -5.83 8.33 -2.93
C LEU A 80 -5.68 9.63 -2.14
N GLN A 81 -6.76 10.11 -1.50
CA GLN A 81 -6.70 11.32 -0.70
C GLN A 81 -5.76 11.17 0.49
N LYS A 82 -5.75 10.00 1.11
CA LYS A 82 -4.84 9.74 2.22
C LYS A 82 -3.39 9.86 1.76
N CYS A 83 -3.08 9.31 0.60
CA CYS A 83 -1.74 9.41 0.02
C CYS A 83 -1.39 10.86 -0.32
N LEU A 84 -2.29 11.58 -0.98
CA LEU A 84 -2.05 12.95 -1.39
C LEU A 84 -1.87 13.91 -0.22
N ASN A 85 -2.50 13.61 0.92
CA ASN A 85 -2.40 14.44 2.12
C ASN A 85 -1.22 14.08 3.00
N THR A 86 -0.41 13.09 2.60
CA THR A 86 0.78 12.66 3.33
C THR A 86 2.02 13.25 2.69
N GLU A 87 2.92 13.80 3.50
CA GLU A 87 4.19 14.34 3.01
C GLU A 87 5.20 13.20 2.81
N HIS A 88 5.26 12.66 1.61
CA HIS A 88 6.19 11.56 1.29
C HIS A 88 7.27 11.95 0.27
N GLY A 89 7.16 13.13 -0.33
CA GLY A 89 8.17 13.61 -1.29
C GLY A 89 8.21 12.85 -2.60
N CYS A 90 7.18 12.05 -2.91
CA CYS A 90 7.14 11.29 -4.15
C CYS A 90 6.47 12.08 -5.27
N ASP A 91 6.94 11.84 -6.50
CA ASP A 91 6.46 12.55 -7.68
C ASP A 91 5.27 11.87 -8.34
N TRP A 92 5.14 10.56 -8.15
CA TRP A 92 4.11 9.75 -8.79
C TRP A 92 3.44 8.82 -7.78
N VAL A 93 2.19 8.48 -8.09
CA VAL A 93 1.42 7.51 -7.31
C VAL A 93 1.11 6.31 -8.19
N LEU A 94 1.49 5.12 -7.73
CA LEU A 94 1.23 3.87 -8.43
C LEU A 94 0.19 3.08 -7.65
N LYS A 95 -0.95 2.81 -8.29
CA LYS A 95 -1.99 1.97 -7.67
C LYS A 95 -1.76 0.52 -8.07
N MET A 96 -1.69 -0.36 -7.07
CA MET A 96 -1.52 -1.80 -7.29
C MET A 96 -2.68 -2.58 -6.68
N ASP A 97 -3.05 -3.67 -7.32
CA ASP A 97 -4.03 -4.62 -6.79
C ASP A 97 -3.30 -5.90 -6.37
N CYS A 98 -3.75 -6.50 -5.26
CA CYS A 98 -3.05 -7.65 -4.69
C CYS A 98 -3.09 -8.90 -5.58
N ASP A 99 -4.08 -9.00 -6.43
CA ASP A 99 -4.27 -10.17 -7.30
C ASP A 99 -3.60 -10.05 -8.67
N GLU A 100 -2.74 -9.06 -8.86
CA GLU A 100 -2.01 -8.88 -10.13
C GLU A 100 -0.61 -9.43 -10.15
#